data_fae3b3deb9729d19e70f88ed89ab61ee
#
_entry.id   fae3b3deb9729d19e70f88ed89ab61ee
#
_cell.length_a   1.000
_cell.length_b   1.000
_cell.length_c   1.000
_cell.angle_alpha   90.00
_cell.angle_beta   90.00
_cell.angle_gamma   90.00
#
_symmetry.space_group_name_H-M   'P 1'
#
loop_
_entity.id
_entity.type
_entity.pdbx_description
1 polymer ?
#
loop_
_entity_poly.entity_id
_entity_poly.type
_entity_poly.pdbx_seq_one_letter_code
_entity_poly.pdbx_strand_id
1 'polypeptide(L)'
;MLRRDFLNGMALTLAASMSPLQFLNAKELDLDEKYYPPAWQGLRGSNDEAYEFAHMLRDGENFDFKSVSPFQNYDLVIVGAGLSGLSAACFYQEKFGKDKSILILDNHDDFGGHARRNEIRLKDGTLISYGGSESFQSPKALYSKEVLHLLDTLKISVDGLAKCFDVSFYPNLGLSRGVFFAKEHFGEAKVVNGNPRKVICDDIPEELNNGKDMKDFINEFPLSNEDKLALIALFTQPKDYLKGMNKKQREHFMAKTSYKDFLINQVKLKPSAIAFFEGMTDDFLALGIDAISCDDARYSFLPGFDGLNLEPIEGEALAEMEEPYIYHAPDGNAMVARLMVKKLIPSVSKQDEDMISVNASVFDYSKLDKRGNKVRLRLKSTVLNVENQKDKVFVSYISAKDKKIYKVEAKKVIMANYNSMIPYMIPNLPKAQKEALSKNVKTSLLHTKVVIRNWQSFMKLKVHELYCPKMPYARVKLDYPVDVGSYKHPRDPKKPIVVHMVCSPLALADSQGIDLAGLDARDRARIGRNILYAMSFDEHEKIIRDQLQAMLGASGFNHKKDIQAIVLNRWGHCYTYTYNSLFEDEKDDEKIIAQAKKPFGNISIANSDAAHSAYMHSAIDEAYRAVQEL
;
A
#
# COMPACT_ATOMS: atom_id res chain seq x y z
N MET A 1 -9.75 2.29 -31.58
CA MET A 1 -10.34 3.46 -30.88
C MET A 1 -9.20 4.36 -30.45
N LEU A 2 -9.20 5.62 -30.89
CA LEU A 2 -8.16 6.55 -30.54
C LEU A 2 -8.33 6.99 -29.07
N ARG A 3 -7.22 7.13 -28.35
CA ARG A 3 -7.13 7.53 -26.93
C ARG A 3 -8.01 8.73 -26.53
N ARG A 4 -8.30 9.58 -27.50
CA ARG A 4 -9.14 10.79 -27.36
C ARG A 4 -10.64 10.50 -27.24
N ASP A 5 -11.11 9.42 -27.85
CA ASP A 5 -12.54 9.07 -27.86
C ASP A 5 -12.98 8.39 -26.54
N PHE A 6 -12.04 7.72 -25.88
CA PHE A 6 -12.27 7.12 -24.57
C PHE A 6 -12.39 8.18 -23.45
N LEU A 7 -11.60 9.26 -23.52
CA LEU A 7 -11.64 10.36 -22.54
C LEU A 7 -12.85 11.28 -22.73
N ASN A 8 -13.29 11.50 -23.97
CA ASN A 8 -14.45 12.36 -24.26
C ASN A 8 -15.79 11.68 -23.92
N GLY A 9 -15.86 10.36 -23.93
CA GLY A 9 -17.07 9.61 -23.54
C GLY A 9 -17.34 9.63 -22.04
N MET A 10 -16.30 9.79 -21.18
CA MET A 10 -16.43 9.82 -19.73
C MET A 10 -16.72 11.20 -19.14
N ALA A 11 -16.35 12.28 -19.82
CA ALA A 11 -16.57 13.64 -19.33
C ALA A 11 -18.06 14.07 -19.29
N LEU A 12 -18.93 13.39 -20.00
CA LEU A 12 -20.37 13.73 -20.10
C LEU A 12 -21.26 12.97 -19.10
N THR A 13 -20.74 11.96 -18.40
CA THR A 13 -21.52 11.18 -17.41
C THR A 13 -21.26 11.58 -15.96
N LEU A 14 -20.28 12.42 -15.69
CA LEU A 14 -19.88 12.83 -14.33
C LEU A 14 -20.71 13.99 -13.72
N ALA A 15 -21.66 14.57 -14.47
CA ALA A 15 -22.43 15.72 -13.98
C ALA A 15 -23.80 15.38 -13.36
N ALA A 16 -24.19 14.11 -13.21
CA ALA A 16 -25.59 13.78 -12.91
C ALA A 16 -25.82 12.69 -11.86
N SER A 17 -24.92 12.46 -10.88
CA SER A 17 -25.28 11.52 -9.79
C SER A 17 -24.59 11.82 -8.45
N MET A 18 -24.89 12.94 -7.84
CA MET A 18 -24.75 13.09 -6.39
C MET A 18 -26.07 12.65 -5.74
N SER A 19 -26.10 11.52 -5.06
CA SER A 19 -27.27 11.07 -4.34
C SER A 19 -27.48 11.90 -3.05
N PRO A 20 -28.73 12.19 -2.65
CA PRO A 20 -29.03 12.95 -1.42
C PRO A 20 -28.57 12.30 -0.13
N LEU A 21 -28.22 11.00 -0.16
CA LEU A 21 -27.76 10.24 1.01
C LEU A 21 -26.34 10.60 1.48
N GLN A 22 -25.49 11.12 0.57
CA GLN A 22 -24.14 11.56 0.95
C GLN A 22 -24.15 12.81 1.84
N PHE A 23 -25.16 13.67 1.69
CA PHE A 23 -25.32 14.88 2.50
C PHE A 23 -25.88 14.60 3.90
N LEU A 24 -26.62 13.54 4.09
CA LEU A 24 -27.22 13.23 5.40
C LEU A 24 -26.21 12.62 6.37
N ASN A 25 -25.28 11.81 5.91
CA ASN A 25 -24.25 11.21 6.76
C ASN A 25 -23.12 12.19 7.13
N ALA A 26 -22.85 13.19 6.30
CA ALA A 26 -21.87 14.24 6.60
C ALA A 26 -22.38 15.28 7.63
N LYS A 27 -23.69 15.42 7.80
CA LYS A 27 -24.32 16.39 8.70
C LYS A 27 -24.52 15.92 10.15
N GLU A 28 -24.48 14.62 10.41
CA GLU A 28 -24.62 14.10 11.79
C GLU A 28 -23.30 14.02 12.57
N LEU A 29 -22.17 14.25 11.92
CA LEU A 29 -20.85 14.42 12.55
C LEU A 29 -20.46 15.89 12.45
N ASP A 30 -21.11 16.74 13.20
CA ASP A 30 -20.71 18.14 13.44
C ASP A 30 -19.41 18.13 14.28
N LEU A 31 -18.35 17.75 13.64
CA LEU A 31 -17.00 17.70 14.20
C LEU A 31 -16.27 18.94 13.73
N ASP A 32 -16.18 19.88 14.67
CA ASP A 32 -15.27 21.03 14.74
C ASP A 32 -14.67 21.45 13.36
N GLU A 33 -14.90 22.67 12.92
CA GLU A 33 -14.41 23.26 11.65
C GLU A 33 -12.89 23.24 11.47
N LYS A 34 -12.14 22.53 12.33
CA LYS A 34 -10.69 22.39 12.22
C LYS A 34 -10.33 21.38 11.15
N TYR A 35 -9.49 21.80 10.23
CA TYR A 35 -8.87 20.94 9.23
C TYR A 35 -8.11 19.78 9.89
N TYR A 36 -8.65 18.56 9.83
CA TYR A 36 -8.07 17.36 10.42
C TYR A 36 -8.37 16.14 9.56
N PRO A 37 -7.60 15.92 8.49
CA PRO A 37 -7.82 14.87 7.50
C PRO A 37 -7.92 13.44 8.05
N PRO A 38 -7.20 13.04 9.12
CA PRO A 38 -7.32 11.69 9.65
C PRO A 38 -8.75 11.27 10.04
N ALA A 39 -9.62 12.22 10.38
CA ALA A 39 -11.01 11.94 10.76
C ALA A 39 -11.99 11.94 9.58
N TRP A 40 -11.54 12.18 8.34
CA TRP A 40 -12.41 12.18 7.18
C TRP A 40 -12.68 10.76 6.69
N GLN A 41 -13.92 10.54 6.21
CA GLN A 41 -14.39 9.26 5.69
C GLN A 41 -14.59 9.34 4.17
N GLY A 42 -15.04 8.24 3.58
CA GLY A 42 -15.23 8.14 2.13
C GLY A 42 -13.94 7.93 1.37
N LEU A 43 -13.78 8.59 0.23
CA LEU A 43 -12.61 8.47 -0.64
C LEU A 43 -11.42 9.28 -0.10
N ARG A 44 -10.32 8.58 0.20
CA ARG A 44 -9.07 9.13 0.72
C ARG A 44 -7.90 8.76 -0.19
N GLY A 45 -6.72 9.34 0.04
CA GLY A 45 -5.52 9.08 -0.75
C GLY A 45 -5.54 9.82 -2.09
N SER A 46 -5.41 9.10 -3.20
CA SER A 46 -5.42 9.66 -4.55
C SER A 46 -6.84 10.09 -4.96
N ASN A 47 -7.24 11.29 -4.57
CA ASN A 47 -8.45 11.96 -5.02
C ASN A 47 -8.12 12.98 -6.13
N ASP A 48 -9.14 13.53 -6.78
CA ASP A 48 -8.99 14.42 -7.94
C ASP A 48 -8.17 15.66 -7.59
N GLU A 49 -8.42 16.28 -6.42
CA GLU A 49 -7.64 17.44 -5.93
C GLU A 49 -6.15 17.14 -5.82
N ALA A 50 -5.79 15.90 -5.47
CA ALA A 50 -4.39 15.50 -5.28
C ALA A 50 -3.65 15.25 -6.59
N TYR A 51 -4.28 14.73 -7.65
CA TYR A 51 -3.58 14.34 -8.87
C TYR A 51 -3.89 15.20 -10.11
N GLU A 52 -4.96 15.97 -10.10
CA GLU A 52 -5.42 16.75 -11.27
C GLU A 52 -4.27 17.50 -11.96
N PHE A 53 -3.57 18.36 -11.23
CA PHE A 53 -2.52 19.20 -11.81
C PHE A 53 -1.29 18.41 -12.27
N ALA A 54 -0.95 17.32 -11.58
CA ALA A 54 0.15 16.45 -11.99
C ALA A 54 -0.21 15.71 -13.30
N HIS A 55 -1.46 15.28 -13.46
CA HIS A 55 -1.93 14.67 -14.70
C HIS A 55 -2.01 15.69 -15.83
N MET A 56 -2.49 16.92 -15.60
CA MET A 56 -2.46 18.00 -16.58
C MET A 56 -1.04 18.26 -17.10
N LEU A 57 -0.04 18.31 -16.20
CA LEU A 57 1.37 18.46 -16.58
C LEU A 57 1.84 17.28 -17.45
N ARG A 58 1.56 16.04 -17.03
CA ARG A 58 1.90 14.83 -17.80
C ARG A 58 1.26 14.83 -19.19
N ASP A 59 0.04 15.30 -19.30
CA ASP A 59 -0.75 15.30 -20.54
C ASP A 59 -0.42 16.49 -21.46
N GLY A 60 0.55 17.34 -21.04
CA GLY A 60 1.11 18.41 -21.87
C GLY A 60 0.43 19.76 -21.74
N GLU A 61 -0.37 19.97 -20.69
CA GLU A 61 -0.91 21.29 -20.37
C GLU A 61 0.21 22.30 -20.11
N ASN A 62 0.05 23.50 -20.65
CA ASN A 62 1.02 24.57 -20.50
C ASN A 62 0.74 25.41 -19.26
N PHE A 63 1.74 25.51 -18.39
CA PHE A 63 1.73 26.39 -17.22
C PHE A 63 2.73 27.54 -17.40
N ASP A 64 2.32 28.77 -17.11
CA ASP A 64 3.22 29.92 -17.19
C ASP A 64 4.05 30.04 -15.90
N PHE A 65 5.22 29.42 -15.91
CA PHE A 65 6.19 29.53 -14.81
C PHE A 65 7.09 30.76 -14.90
N LYS A 66 7.13 31.44 -16.08
CA LYS A 66 8.07 32.56 -16.32
C LYS A 66 7.58 33.86 -15.70
N SER A 67 6.27 34.08 -15.71
CA SER A 67 5.65 35.29 -15.14
C SER A 67 5.69 35.33 -13.61
N VAL A 68 5.96 34.18 -12.95
CA VAL A 68 5.93 34.07 -11.49
C VAL A 68 7.32 34.28 -10.90
N SER A 69 7.48 35.31 -10.05
CA SER A 69 8.71 35.56 -9.31
C SER A 69 8.79 34.76 -8.03
N PRO A 70 9.99 34.33 -7.58
CA PRO A 70 10.16 33.70 -6.29
C PRO A 70 9.77 34.62 -5.15
N PHE A 71 9.01 34.11 -4.18
CA PHE A 71 8.52 34.92 -3.04
C PHE A 71 9.12 34.48 -1.68
N GLN A 72 9.82 33.33 -1.64
CA GLN A 72 10.49 32.78 -0.46
C GLN A 72 11.74 32.02 -0.88
N ASN A 73 12.75 32.01 0.04
CA ASN A 73 14.00 31.30 -0.15
C ASN A 73 14.20 30.27 0.97
N TYR A 74 14.77 29.12 0.62
CA TYR A 74 15.01 28.00 1.53
C TYR A 74 16.41 27.41 1.34
N ASP A 75 16.96 26.82 2.39
CA ASP A 75 18.18 26.01 2.27
C ASP A 75 17.87 24.71 1.52
N LEU A 76 16.70 24.11 1.79
CA LEU A 76 16.23 22.89 1.15
C LEU A 76 14.74 22.98 0.82
N VAL A 77 14.35 22.54 -0.39
CA VAL A 77 12.97 22.20 -0.72
C VAL A 77 12.88 20.69 -0.96
N ILE A 78 11.86 20.07 -0.38
CA ILE A 78 11.56 18.64 -0.55
C ILE A 78 10.22 18.50 -1.25
N VAL A 79 10.17 17.69 -2.30
CA VAL A 79 8.96 17.41 -3.07
C VAL A 79 8.40 16.05 -2.63
N GLY A 80 7.31 16.07 -1.88
CA GLY A 80 6.67 14.92 -1.26
C GLY A 80 6.87 14.87 0.26
N ALA A 81 5.76 14.78 1.02
CA ALA A 81 5.73 14.64 2.48
C ALA A 81 5.44 13.18 2.91
N GLY A 82 5.80 12.20 2.09
CA GLY A 82 5.82 10.78 2.48
C GLY A 82 6.95 10.47 3.45
N LEU A 83 7.07 9.20 3.86
CA LEU A 83 8.11 8.77 4.81
C LEU A 83 9.51 9.18 4.32
N SER A 84 9.80 9.05 3.02
CA SER A 84 11.09 9.45 2.45
C SER A 84 11.36 10.96 2.60
N GLY A 85 10.41 11.81 2.22
CA GLY A 85 10.60 13.26 2.32
C GLY A 85 10.73 13.75 3.76
N LEU A 86 9.94 13.19 4.68
CA LEU A 86 10.03 13.49 6.11
C LEU A 86 11.37 13.02 6.71
N SER A 87 11.85 11.82 6.34
CA SER A 87 13.15 11.30 6.74
C SER A 87 14.29 12.17 6.19
N ALA A 88 14.20 12.59 4.94
CA ALA A 88 15.18 13.49 4.34
C ALA A 88 15.29 14.80 5.10
N ALA A 89 14.17 15.37 5.55
CA ALA A 89 14.17 16.58 6.38
C ALA A 89 14.84 16.35 7.75
N CYS A 90 14.59 15.19 8.38
CA CYS A 90 15.23 14.83 9.65
C CYS A 90 16.75 14.67 9.48
N PHE A 91 17.21 13.90 8.50
CA PHE A 91 18.63 13.69 8.22
C PHE A 91 19.33 14.98 7.76
N TYR A 92 18.65 15.85 7.02
CA TYR A 92 19.21 17.13 6.61
C TYR A 92 19.46 18.05 7.81
N GLN A 93 18.50 18.14 8.77
CA GLN A 93 18.71 18.88 10.01
C GLN A 93 19.82 18.28 10.88
N GLU A 94 19.95 16.97 10.90
CA GLU A 94 21.01 16.30 11.64
C GLU A 94 22.39 16.62 11.07
N LYS A 95 22.53 16.57 9.73
CA LYS A 95 23.80 16.82 9.03
C LYS A 95 24.20 18.30 8.98
N PHE A 96 23.24 19.19 8.71
CA PHE A 96 23.53 20.60 8.40
C PHE A 96 23.10 21.60 9.47
N GLY A 97 22.35 21.17 10.49
CA GLY A 97 21.90 21.99 11.62
C GLY A 97 20.39 22.29 11.61
N LYS A 98 19.85 22.44 12.81
CA LYS A 98 18.41 22.72 13.04
C LYS A 98 17.99 24.15 12.66
N ASP A 99 18.93 25.04 12.41
CA ASP A 99 18.71 26.42 11.96
C ASP A 99 18.34 26.50 10.47
N LYS A 100 18.59 25.45 9.70
CA LYS A 100 18.32 25.42 8.26
C LYS A 100 16.83 25.53 7.95
N SER A 101 16.52 26.32 6.93
CA SER A 101 15.15 26.52 6.45
C SER A 101 14.78 25.41 5.44
N ILE A 102 13.71 24.67 5.73
CA ILE A 102 13.22 23.57 4.90
C ILE A 102 11.75 23.80 4.55
N LEU A 103 11.41 23.67 3.27
CA LEU A 103 10.02 23.62 2.81
C LEU A 103 9.75 22.22 2.25
N ILE A 104 8.72 21.55 2.77
CA ILE A 104 8.20 20.29 2.24
C ILE A 104 6.88 20.58 1.53
N LEU A 105 6.75 20.19 0.26
CA LEU A 105 5.56 20.39 -0.56
C LEU A 105 4.90 19.04 -0.83
N ASP A 106 3.60 18.93 -0.61
CA ASP A 106 2.83 17.72 -0.92
C ASP A 106 1.51 18.08 -1.60
N ASN A 107 1.15 17.31 -2.61
CA ASN A 107 -0.09 17.50 -3.36
C ASN A 107 -1.33 16.97 -2.63
N HIS A 108 -1.16 16.11 -1.64
CA HIS A 108 -2.27 15.55 -0.87
C HIS A 108 -2.76 16.51 0.23
N ASP A 109 -3.90 16.15 0.79
CA ASP A 109 -4.56 16.81 1.91
C ASP A 109 -3.95 16.49 3.28
N ASP A 110 -3.04 15.51 3.34
CA ASP A 110 -2.40 15.02 4.55
C ASP A 110 -0.95 14.62 4.25
N PHE A 111 -0.11 14.55 5.26
CA PHE A 111 1.26 14.06 5.19
C PHE A 111 1.35 12.54 5.40
N GLY A 112 2.54 11.97 5.21
CA GLY A 112 2.83 10.54 5.41
C GLY A 112 2.81 9.73 4.11
N GLY A 113 2.32 10.28 2.99
CA GLY A 113 2.17 9.53 1.74
C GLY A 113 1.23 8.33 1.91
N HIS A 114 1.72 7.10 1.69
CA HIS A 114 0.96 5.87 1.93
C HIS A 114 0.79 5.55 3.43
N ALA A 115 1.63 6.09 4.28
CA ALA A 115 1.54 5.96 5.75
C ALA A 115 0.47 6.92 6.30
N ARG A 116 -0.79 6.59 6.03
CA ARG A 116 -1.98 7.37 6.40
C ARG A 116 -2.64 6.82 7.65
N ARG A 117 -3.09 7.75 8.49
CA ARG A 117 -3.94 7.47 9.63
C ARG A 117 -5.41 7.63 9.25
N ASN A 118 -6.25 6.67 9.66
CA ASN A 118 -7.70 6.78 9.63
C ASN A 118 -8.24 6.79 11.06
N GLU A 119 -8.99 7.81 11.43
CA GLU A 119 -9.70 7.92 12.70
C GLU A 119 -11.20 7.86 12.44
N ILE A 120 -11.86 6.83 12.96
CA ILE A 120 -13.30 6.70 12.87
C ILE A 120 -13.87 6.98 14.26
N ARG A 121 -14.49 8.16 14.40
CA ARG A 121 -15.07 8.62 15.67
C ARG A 121 -16.49 8.10 15.80
N LEU A 122 -16.73 7.31 16.83
CA LEU A 122 -18.00 6.73 17.17
C LEU A 122 -18.52 7.31 18.49
N LYS A 123 -19.79 7.05 18.83
CA LYS A 123 -20.38 7.51 20.11
C LYS A 123 -19.60 7.02 21.34
N ASP A 124 -19.09 5.79 21.26
CA ASP A 124 -18.45 5.08 22.39
C ASP A 124 -16.91 5.14 22.32
N GLY A 125 -16.30 5.93 21.43
CA GLY A 125 -14.85 6.04 21.29
C GLY A 125 -14.37 6.21 19.86
N THR A 126 -13.07 6.20 19.68
CA THR A 126 -12.43 6.34 18.37
C THR A 126 -11.73 5.03 18.00
N LEU A 127 -12.03 4.51 16.80
CA LEU A 127 -11.25 3.46 16.18
C LEU A 127 -10.15 4.10 15.34
N ILE A 128 -8.95 3.55 15.45
CA ILE A 128 -7.78 3.97 14.70
C ILE A 128 -7.41 2.83 13.77
N SER A 129 -7.10 3.16 12.52
CA SER A 129 -6.62 2.20 11.55
C SER A 129 -5.68 2.86 10.53
N TYR A 130 -5.00 2.07 9.74
CA TYR A 130 -4.02 2.50 8.74
C TYR A 130 -4.64 2.60 7.35
N GLY A 131 -4.14 3.53 6.54
CA GLY A 131 -4.68 3.81 5.20
C GLY A 131 -3.83 3.30 4.04
N GLY A 132 -2.78 2.51 4.30
CA GLY A 132 -1.88 1.99 3.26
C GLY A 132 -0.71 1.25 3.88
N SER A 133 0.38 1.94 4.18
CA SER A 133 1.57 1.34 4.79
C SER A 133 1.26 0.80 6.20
N GLU A 134 1.33 -0.53 6.36
CA GLU A 134 0.80 -1.26 7.52
C GLU A 134 1.78 -1.39 8.67
N SER A 135 2.80 -2.24 8.51
CA SER A 135 3.74 -2.65 9.54
C SER A 135 5.19 -2.42 9.12
N PHE A 136 6.11 -2.60 10.05
CA PHE A 136 7.52 -2.75 9.73
C PHE A 136 7.75 -4.14 9.14
N GLN A 137 8.22 -4.17 7.90
CA GLN A 137 8.60 -5.41 7.25
C GLN A 137 9.95 -5.87 7.76
N SER A 138 9.98 -7.03 8.41
CA SER A 138 11.17 -7.76 8.83
C SER A 138 12.31 -6.85 9.37
N PRO A 139 12.04 -6.05 10.42
CA PRO A 139 12.98 -5.00 10.84
C PRO A 139 14.31 -5.55 11.38
N LYS A 140 14.35 -6.79 11.83
CA LYS A 140 15.59 -7.42 12.31
C LYS A 140 16.46 -7.95 11.17
N ALA A 141 15.83 -8.36 10.06
CA ALA A 141 16.52 -8.87 8.88
C ALA A 141 16.94 -7.74 7.91
N LEU A 142 16.07 -6.73 7.71
CA LEU A 142 16.19 -5.80 6.59
C LEU A 142 16.62 -4.38 6.96
N TYR A 143 16.52 -3.96 8.24
CA TYR A 143 16.75 -2.56 8.55
C TYR A 143 18.24 -2.22 8.69
N SER A 144 18.66 -1.22 7.93
CA SER A 144 20.00 -0.64 8.02
C SER A 144 20.20 0.07 9.36
N LYS A 145 21.47 0.35 9.66
CA LYS A 145 21.83 1.17 10.85
C LYS A 145 21.25 2.59 10.77
N GLU A 146 21.06 3.14 9.58
CA GLU A 146 20.50 4.47 9.34
C GLU A 146 18.99 4.48 9.65
N VAL A 147 18.27 3.43 9.25
CA VAL A 147 16.85 3.25 9.59
C VAL A 147 16.70 3.08 11.10
N LEU A 148 17.47 2.19 11.72
CA LEU A 148 17.43 1.97 13.18
C LEU A 148 17.79 3.23 13.97
N HIS A 149 18.79 4.00 13.52
CA HIS A 149 19.14 5.29 14.11
C HIS A 149 17.99 6.32 14.05
N LEU A 150 17.28 6.39 12.92
CA LEU A 150 16.12 7.28 12.82
C LEU A 150 15.01 6.84 13.77
N LEU A 151 14.71 5.53 13.84
CA LEU A 151 13.69 5.00 14.76
C LEU A 151 14.03 5.30 16.22
N ASP A 152 15.29 5.09 16.64
CA ASP A 152 15.76 5.44 17.99
C ASP A 152 15.62 6.93 18.29
N THR A 153 16.01 7.78 17.34
CA THR A 153 15.84 9.24 17.43
C THR A 153 14.37 9.66 17.60
N LEU A 154 13.44 8.89 17.05
CA LEU A 154 12.00 9.08 17.17
C LEU A 154 11.40 8.37 18.41
N LYS A 155 12.23 7.76 19.24
CA LYS A 155 11.83 6.96 20.42
C LYS A 155 10.90 5.80 20.05
N ILE A 156 11.18 5.12 18.94
CA ILE A 156 10.46 3.94 18.48
C ILE A 156 11.30 2.70 18.80
N SER A 157 10.74 1.82 19.60
CA SER A 157 11.33 0.51 19.91
C SER A 157 10.68 -0.57 19.05
N VAL A 158 11.45 -1.24 18.20
CA VAL A 158 11.00 -2.38 17.39
C VAL A 158 10.44 -3.50 18.30
N ASP A 159 11.20 -3.92 19.31
CA ASP A 159 10.74 -4.92 20.28
C ASP A 159 9.56 -4.42 21.13
N GLY A 160 9.45 -3.10 21.32
CA GLY A 160 8.31 -2.47 21.99
C GLY A 160 7.03 -2.63 21.17
N LEU A 161 7.09 -2.45 19.84
CA LEU A 161 5.96 -2.68 18.96
C LEU A 161 5.51 -4.14 18.94
N ALA A 162 6.45 -5.09 18.86
CA ALA A 162 6.13 -6.51 18.92
C ALA A 162 5.33 -6.89 20.17
N LYS A 163 5.66 -6.27 21.32
CA LYS A 163 4.94 -6.50 22.58
C LYS A 163 3.55 -5.89 22.63
N CYS A 164 3.25 -4.94 21.74
CA CYS A 164 1.92 -4.33 21.64
C CYS A 164 0.95 -5.18 20.83
N PHE A 165 1.44 -6.16 20.07
CA PHE A 165 0.63 -7.04 19.22
C PHE A 165 0.27 -8.33 19.99
N ASP A 166 -1.03 -8.57 20.16
CA ASP A 166 -1.54 -9.77 20.84
C ASP A 166 -1.79 -10.91 19.85
N VAL A 167 -0.74 -11.63 19.47
CA VAL A 167 -0.80 -12.75 18.50
C VAL A 167 -1.79 -13.84 18.90
N SER A 168 -2.12 -13.95 20.19
CA SER A 168 -2.99 -14.99 20.73
C SER A 168 -4.48 -14.60 20.77
N PHE A 169 -4.81 -13.33 20.55
CA PHE A 169 -6.16 -12.83 20.77
C PHE A 169 -7.23 -13.59 19.97
N TYR A 170 -7.11 -13.61 18.65
CA TYR A 170 -8.06 -14.32 17.80
C TYR A 170 -7.96 -15.85 17.94
N PRO A 171 -6.77 -16.45 17.99
CA PRO A 171 -6.64 -17.89 18.27
C PRO A 171 -7.31 -18.33 19.57
N ASN A 172 -7.16 -17.60 20.68
CA ASN A 172 -7.78 -17.93 21.97
C ASN A 172 -9.31 -17.86 21.95
N LEU A 173 -9.89 -17.14 20.99
CA LEU A 173 -11.35 -17.13 20.76
C LEU A 173 -11.80 -18.30 19.85
N GLY A 174 -10.90 -19.20 19.47
CA GLY A 174 -11.16 -20.30 18.54
C GLY A 174 -11.36 -19.84 17.10
N LEU A 175 -10.86 -18.66 16.75
CA LEU A 175 -10.89 -18.16 15.36
C LEU A 175 -9.64 -18.62 14.60
N SER A 176 -9.80 -18.83 13.30
CA SER A 176 -8.76 -19.24 12.37
C SER A 176 -8.76 -18.35 11.14
N ARG A 177 -7.79 -18.53 10.25
CA ARG A 177 -7.94 -18.09 8.86
C ARG A 177 -8.92 -19.01 8.13
N GLY A 178 -9.57 -18.49 7.08
CA GLY A 178 -10.49 -19.25 6.26
C GLY A 178 -10.48 -18.84 4.80
N VAL A 179 -11.33 -19.48 4.01
CA VAL A 179 -11.56 -19.18 2.60
C VAL A 179 -13.05 -18.96 2.38
N PHE A 180 -13.40 -17.92 1.64
CA PHE A 180 -14.75 -17.71 1.15
C PHE A 180 -14.85 -18.06 -0.33
N PHE A 181 -15.63 -19.06 -0.66
CA PHE A 181 -15.99 -19.44 -2.02
C PHE A 181 -17.27 -18.73 -2.42
N ALA A 182 -17.21 -17.88 -3.43
CA ALA A 182 -18.38 -17.15 -3.92
C ALA A 182 -19.20 -18.01 -4.89
N LYS A 183 -20.54 -17.91 -4.81
CA LYS A 183 -21.45 -18.73 -5.60
C LYS A 183 -21.25 -18.58 -7.09
N GLU A 184 -21.00 -17.37 -7.56
CA GLU A 184 -20.79 -17.03 -8.98
C GLU A 184 -19.55 -17.70 -9.60
N HIS A 185 -18.57 -18.06 -8.77
CA HIS A 185 -17.33 -18.67 -9.23
C HIS A 185 -17.22 -20.15 -8.91
N PHE A 186 -17.89 -20.61 -7.83
CA PHE A 186 -17.75 -21.98 -7.30
C PHE A 186 -19.09 -22.73 -7.19
N GLY A 187 -20.19 -22.14 -7.67
CA GLY A 187 -21.52 -22.77 -7.67
C GLY A 187 -22.25 -22.73 -6.32
N GLU A 188 -21.52 -22.57 -5.21
CA GLU A 188 -22.04 -22.49 -3.85
C GLU A 188 -21.34 -21.36 -3.08
N ALA A 189 -22.10 -20.58 -2.30
CA ALA A 189 -21.53 -19.63 -1.37
C ALA A 189 -21.14 -20.33 -0.07
N LYS A 190 -19.84 -20.43 0.23
CA LYS A 190 -19.36 -21.20 1.38
C LYS A 190 -18.12 -20.58 2.03
N VAL A 191 -18.14 -20.46 3.36
CA VAL A 191 -16.95 -20.19 4.15
C VAL A 191 -16.40 -21.50 4.70
N VAL A 192 -15.12 -21.76 4.45
CA VAL A 192 -14.37 -22.87 5.03
C VAL A 192 -13.32 -22.30 5.98
N ASN A 193 -13.46 -22.57 7.28
CA ASN A 193 -12.54 -22.14 8.33
C ASN A 193 -11.41 -23.15 8.53
N GLY A 194 -10.41 -22.78 9.32
CA GLY A 194 -9.31 -23.67 9.68
C GLY A 194 -8.30 -23.85 8.54
N ASN A 195 -7.98 -22.78 7.80
CA ASN A 195 -6.92 -22.80 6.80
C ASN A 195 -5.55 -23.05 7.46
N PRO A 196 -4.89 -24.19 7.20
CA PRO A 196 -3.62 -24.55 7.84
C PRO A 196 -2.39 -23.93 7.17
N ARG A 197 -2.56 -23.18 6.06
CA ARG A 197 -1.44 -22.68 5.28
C ARG A 197 -0.60 -21.69 6.07
N LYS A 198 0.72 -21.89 6.04
CA LYS A 198 1.69 -20.85 6.36
C LYS A 198 1.64 -19.75 5.30
N VAL A 199 1.78 -18.52 5.71
CA VAL A 199 1.90 -17.35 4.82
C VAL A 199 3.25 -16.68 5.05
N ILE A 200 3.69 -15.86 4.09
CA ILE A 200 4.91 -15.06 4.26
C ILE A 200 4.75 -14.15 5.48
N CYS A 201 5.79 -14.04 6.30
CA CYS A 201 5.81 -13.22 7.52
C CYS A 201 4.60 -13.50 8.43
N ASP A 202 4.29 -14.76 8.67
CA ASP A 202 3.07 -15.15 9.41
C ASP A 202 3.02 -14.46 10.78
N ASP A 203 1.92 -13.73 11.03
CA ASP A 203 1.68 -13.00 12.27
C ASP A 203 1.13 -13.88 13.40
N ILE A 204 0.69 -15.11 13.09
CA ILE A 204 0.22 -16.09 14.06
C ILE A 204 1.19 -17.26 14.11
N PRO A 205 1.82 -17.53 15.25
CA PRO A 205 2.67 -18.69 15.42
C PRO A 205 1.96 -20.00 15.07
N GLU A 206 2.68 -20.95 14.49
CA GLU A 206 2.11 -22.21 14.01
C GLU A 206 1.34 -22.97 15.11
N GLU A 207 1.86 -22.97 16.33
CA GLU A 207 1.23 -23.62 17.49
C GLU A 207 -0.08 -22.95 17.95
N LEU A 208 -0.32 -21.70 17.55
CA LEU A 208 -1.56 -20.97 17.83
C LEU A 208 -2.54 -20.99 16.65
N ASN A 209 -2.12 -21.43 15.48
CA ASN A 209 -2.97 -21.51 14.31
C ASN A 209 -4.06 -22.60 14.51
N ASN A 210 -5.33 -22.20 14.61
CA ASN A 210 -6.47 -23.12 14.70
C ASN A 210 -6.77 -23.78 13.35
N GLY A 211 -5.72 -24.19 12.61
CA GLY A 211 -5.79 -24.85 11.32
C GLY A 211 -6.28 -26.30 11.43
N LYS A 212 -6.99 -26.77 10.43
CA LYS A 212 -7.33 -28.19 10.23
C LYS A 212 -6.17 -28.93 9.60
N ASP A 213 -6.23 -30.25 9.57
CA ASP A 213 -5.42 -31.02 8.64
C ASP A 213 -5.68 -30.55 7.19
N MET A 214 -4.64 -30.47 6.36
CA MET A 214 -4.76 -29.95 4.98
C MET A 214 -5.77 -30.72 4.15
N LYS A 215 -5.81 -32.04 4.30
CA LYS A 215 -6.76 -32.92 3.59
C LYS A 215 -8.19 -32.65 4.05
N ASP A 216 -8.41 -32.52 5.35
CA ASP A 216 -9.73 -32.23 5.90
C ASP A 216 -10.22 -30.85 5.48
N PHE A 217 -9.33 -29.86 5.49
CA PHE A 217 -9.63 -28.49 5.03
C PHE A 217 -10.07 -28.47 3.55
N ILE A 218 -9.29 -29.11 2.64
CA ILE A 218 -9.61 -29.15 1.20
C ILE A 218 -10.86 -29.99 0.92
N ASN A 219 -11.13 -31.03 1.69
CA ASN A 219 -12.35 -31.84 1.53
C ASN A 219 -13.64 -31.04 1.73
N GLU A 220 -13.59 -29.93 2.46
CA GLU A 220 -14.74 -29.04 2.62
C GLU A 220 -14.98 -28.07 1.46
N PHE A 221 -14.05 -27.95 0.50
CA PHE A 221 -14.17 -27.02 -0.64
C PHE A 221 -15.36 -27.39 -1.53
N PRO A 222 -16.08 -26.42 -2.12
CA PRO A 222 -17.14 -26.66 -3.09
C PRO A 222 -16.55 -26.95 -4.48
N LEU A 223 -15.73 -27.98 -4.58
CA LEU A 223 -15.05 -28.44 -5.78
C LEU A 223 -15.38 -29.91 -6.05
N SER A 224 -15.11 -30.37 -7.27
CA SER A 224 -15.23 -31.79 -7.59
C SER A 224 -14.26 -32.66 -6.77
N ASN A 225 -14.59 -33.93 -6.55
CA ASN A 225 -13.67 -34.84 -5.84
C ASN A 225 -12.31 -34.95 -6.54
N GLU A 226 -12.28 -34.91 -7.88
CA GLU A 226 -11.04 -34.91 -8.65
C GLU A 226 -10.17 -33.68 -8.35
N ASP A 227 -10.77 -32.50 -8.37
CA ASP A 227 -10.05 -31.24 -8.04
C ASP A 227 -9.54 -31.24 -6.60
N LYS A 228 -10.34 -31.72 -5.64
CA LYS A 228 -9.92 -31.88 -4.25
C LYS A 228 -8.72 -32.79 -4.09
N LEU A 229 -8.73 -33.95 -4.73
CA LEU A 229 -7.62 -34.90 -4.70
C LEU A 229 -6.35 -34.30 -5.32
N ALA A 230 -6.48 -33.57 -6.43
CA ALA A 230 -5.36 -32.92 -7.08
C ALA A 230 -4.75 -31.81 -6.19
N LEU A 231 -5.59 -30.99 -5.52
CA LEU A 231 -5.14 -29.99 -4.57
C LEU A 231 -4.48 -30.63 -3.34
N ILE A 232 -5.08 -31.67 -2.76
CA ILE A 232 -4.49 -32.40 -1.63
C ILE A 232 -3.10 -32.92 -2.02
N ALA A 233 -2.97 -33.56 -3.19
CA ALA A 233 -1.68 -34.04 -3.66
C ALA A 233 -0.65 -32.91 -3.82
N LEU A 234 -1.05 -31.77 -4.39
CA LEU A 234 -0.18 -30.62 -4.57
C LEU A 234 0.34 -30.04 -3.23
N PHE A 235 -0.53 -30.00 -2.21
CA PHE A 235 -0.17 -29.44 -0.91
C PHE A 235 0.59 -30.41 0.01
N THR A 236 0.39 -31.75 -0.16
CA THR A 236 0.85 -32.72 0.84
C THR A 236 1.85 -33.75 0.30
N GLN A 237 2.06 -33.81 -1.02
CA GLN A 237 2.91 -34.82 -1.63
C GLN A 237 4.03 -34.16 -2.44
N PRO A 238 5.26 -34.05 -1.89
CA PRO A 238 6.42 -33.54 -2.62
C PRO A 238 6.63 -34.34 -3.90
N LYS A 239 6.66 -33.68 -5.05
CA LYS A 239 6.83 -34.29 -6.37
C LYS A 239 7.78 -33.47 -7.22
N ASP A 240 8.72 -34.13 -7.87
CA ASP A 240 9.59 -33.48 -8.87
C ASP A 240 8.85 -33.31 -10.20
N TYR A 241 8.18 -32.17 -10.36
CA TYR A 241 7.50 -31.80 -11.60
C TYR A 241 8.46 -31.40 -12.73
N LEU A 242 9.75 -31.17 -12.42
CA LEU A 242 10.78 -30.76 -13.38
C LEU A 242 11.79 -31.89 -13.65
N LYS A 243 11.37 -33.14 -13.46
CA LYS A 243 12.20 -34.34 -13.68
C LYS A 243 12.86 -34.30 -15.06
N GLY A 244 14.18 -34.49 -15.09
CA GLY A 244 14.98 -34.46 -16.32
C GLY A 244 15.64 -33.12 -16.63
N MET A 245 15.27 -32.05 -15.93
CA MET A 245 15.96 -30.76 -16.03
C MET A 245 17.20 -30.73 -15.13
N ASN A 246 18.31 -30.20 -15.64
CA ASN A 246 19.48 -29.90 -14.82
C ASN A 246 19.27 -28.61 -14.00
N LYS A 247 20.21 -28.28 -13.08
CA LYS A 247 20.12 -27.12 -12.18
C LYS A 247 19.82 -25.81 -12.94
N LYS A 248 20.59 -25.47 -13.97
CA LYS A 248 20.40 -24.23 -14.74
C LYS A 248 19.04 -24.17 -15.45
N GLN A 249 18.57 -25.31 -15.93
CA GLN A 249 17.25 -25.40 -16.57
C GLN A 249 16.13 -25.18 -15.57
N ARG A 250 16.27 -25.70 -14.32
CA ARG A 250 15.30 -25.48 -13.24
C ARG A 250 15.29 -24.00 -12.82
N GLU A 251 16.46 -23.39 -12.58
CA GLU A 251 16.58 -21.96 -12.26
C GLU A 251 15.92 -21.09 -13.34
N HIS A 252 16.22 -21.36 -14.60
CA HIS A 252 15.58 -20.65 -15.71
C HIS A 252 14.08 -20.87 -15.78
N PHE A 253 13.63 -22.10 -15.55
CA PHE A 253 12.20 -22.42 -15.52
C PHE A 253 11.48 -21.67 -14.40
N MET A 254 12.06 -21.67 -13.20
CA MET A 254 11.49 -20.99 -12.04
C MET A 254 11.36 -19.49 -12.28
N ALA A 255 12.38 -18.86 -12.85
CA ALA A 255 12.40 -17.42 -13.13
C ALA A 255 11.49 -17.01 -14.31
N LYS A 256 11.33 -17.86 -15.33
CA LYS A 256 10.69 -17.50 -16.62
C LYS A 256 9.35 -18.19 -16.88
N THR A 257 8.81 -18.91 -15.90
CA THR A 257 7.48 -19.54 -16.00
C THR A 257 6.55 -18.93 -14.97
N SER A 258 5.33 -18.54 -15.39
CA SER A 258 4.33 -18.05 -14.45
C SER A 258 3.85 -19.19 -13.54
N TYR A 259 3.44 -18.85 -12.32
CA TYR A 259 2.89 -19.86 -11.41
C TYR A 259 1.62 -20.51 -12.00
N LYS A 260 0.79 -19.74 -12.69
CA LYS A 260 -0.39 -20.27 -13.40
C LYS A 260 0.00 -21.29 -14.47
N ASP A 261 1.01 -21.00 -15.29
CA ASP A 261 1.50 -21.92 -16.31
C ASP A 261 2.12 -23.19 -15.71
N PHE A 262 2.82 -23.07 -14.58
CA PHE A 262 3.30 -24.22 -13.82
C PHE A 262 2.15 -25.13 -13.37
N LEU A 263 1.09 -24.55 -12.79
CA LEU A 263 -0.08 -25.30 -12.35
C LEU A 263 -0.79 -26.01 -13.53
N ILE A 264 -0.90 -25.35 -14.68
CA ILE A 264 -1.52 -25.90 -15.90
C ILE A 264 -0.62 -26.97 -16.53
N ASN A 265 0.65 -26.63 -16.78
CA ASN A 265 1.49 -27.41 -17.70
C ASN A 265 2.31 -28.50 -16.99
N GLN A 266 2.68 -28.33 -15.73
CA GLN A 266 3.48 -29.30 -14.98
C GLN A 266 2.64 -30.07 -13.96
N VAL A 267 1.85 -29.38 -13.16
CA VAL A 267 0.98 -29.99 -12.15
C VAL A 267 -0.25 -30.63 -12.80
N LYS A 268 -0.74 -30.08 -13.93
CA LYS A 268 -1.93 -30.54 -14.66
C LYS A 268 -3.24 -30.33 -13.89
N LEU A 269 -3.34 -29.22 -13.15
CA LEU A 269 -4.60 -28.83 -12.52
C LEU A 269 -5.63 -28.39 -13.57
N LYS A 270 -6.89 -28.69 -13.29
CA LYS A 270 -8.02 -28.16 -14.04
C LYS A 270 -8.28 -26.68 -13.71
N PRO A 271 -8.90 -25.91 -14.61
CA PRO A 271 -9.24 -24.50 -14.36
C PRO A 271 -10.05 -24.28 -13.07
N SER A 272 -10.94 -25.22 -12.71
CA SER A 272 -11.72 -25.18 -11.47
C SER A 272 -10.85 -25.23 -10.20
N ALA A 273 -9.78 -26.04 -10.19
CA ALA A 273 -8.82 -26.10 -9.09
C ALA A 273 -7.88 -24.87 -9.09
N ILE A 274 -7.47 -24.39 -10.27
CA ILE A 274 -6.62 -23.21 -10.42
C ILE A 274 -7.33 -21.96 -9.90
N ALA A 275 -8.64 -21.85 -10.07
CA ALA A 275 -9.46 -20.75 -9.57
C ALA A 275 -9.29 -20.50 -8.05
N PHE A 276 -8.92 -21.53 -7.28
CA PHE A 276 -8.58 -21.37 -5.86
C PHE A 276 -7.37 -20.46 -5.62
N PHE A 277 -6.43 -20.35 -6.55
CA PHE A 277 -5.21 -19.54 -6.40
C PHE A 277 -5.37 -18.12 -6.94
N GLU A 278 -6.44 -17.81 -7.69
CA GLU A 278 -6.66 -16.50 -8.29
C GLU A 278 -6.98 -15.45 -7.21
N GLY A 279 -6.17 -14.41 -7.12
CA GLY A 279 -6.24 -13.36 -6.10
C GLY A 279 -5.33 -13.60 -4.88
N MET A 280 -4.63 -14.73 -4.81
CA MET A 280 -3.83 -15.11 -3.63
C MET A 280 -2.60 -14.22 -3.41
N THR A 281 -2.14 -13.55 -4.45
CA THR A 281 -0.96 -12.67 -4.44
C THR A 281 -1.31 -11.18 -4.59
N ASP A 282 -2.61 -10.86 -4.71
CA ASP A 282 -3.08 -9.51 -5.04
C ASP A 282 -2.78 -8.47 -3.96
N ASP A 283 -2.81 -8.84 -2.69
CA ASP A 283 -2.66 -7.89 -1.59
C ASP A 283 -1.20 -7.48 -1.32
N PHE A 284 -0.22 -8.30 -1.69
CA PHE A 284 1.19 -8.01 -1.42
C PHE A 284 2.08 -7.89 -2.67
N LEU A 285 1.72 -8.52 -3.82
CA LEU A 285 2.41 -8.32 -5.10
C LEU A 285 1.62 -7.39 -6.04
N ALA A 286 0.31 -7.22 -5.82
CA ALA A 286 -0.63 -6.52 -6.70
C ALA A 286 -0.66 -7.09 -8.13
N LEU A 287 -0.30 -8.35 -8.29
CA LEU A 287 -0.27 -9.14 -9.52
C LEU A 287 -0.89 -10.51 -9.28
N GLY A 288 -1.64 -11.01 -10.26
CA GLY A 288 -2.20 -12.35 -10.24
C GLY A 288 -1.14 -13.43 -10.51
N ILE A 289 -1.51 -14.69 -10.24
CA ILE A 289 -0.63 -15.86 -10.40
C ILE A 289 -0.14 -16.09 -11.84
N ASP A 290 -0.73 -15.43 -12.81
CA ASP A 290 -0.37 -15.44 -14.24
C ASP A 290 0.71 -14.40 -14.61
N ALA A 291 1.07 -13.53 -13.67
CA ALA A 291 2.05 -12.46 -13.86
C ALA A 291 3.16 -12.44 -12.79
N ILE A 292 3.24 -13.48 -11.98
CA ILE A 292 4.35 -13.73 -11.05
C ILE A 292 5.11 -14.97 -11.49
N SER A 293 6.42 -15.01 -11.23
CA SER A 293 7.26 -16.18 -11.53
C SER A 293 7.01 -17.32 -10.54
N CYS A 294 7.48 -18.53 -10.89
CA CYS A 294 7.52 -19.64 -9.94
C CYS A 294 8.44 -19.34 -8.74
N ASP A 295 9.48 -18.52 -8.92
CA ASP A 295 10.32 -18.06 -7.81
C ASP A 295 9.53 -17.18 -6.84
N ASP A 296 8.81 -16.17 -7.34
CA ASP A 296 7.94 -15.32 -6.50
C ASP A 296 6.87 -16.16 -5.76
N ALA A 297 6.30 -17.16 -6.45
CA ALA A 297 5.33 -18.06 -5.86
C ALA A 297 5.93 -18.92 -4.74
N ARG A 298 7.16 -19.43 -4.93
CA ARG A 298 7.91 -20.19 -3.93
C ARG A 298 8.25 -19.32 -2.72
N TYR A 299 8.73 -18.10 -2.92
CA TYR A 299 8.99 -17.13 -1.84
C TYR A 299 7.70 -16.77 -1.07
N SER A 300 6.55 -16.87 -1.71
CA SER A 300 5.24 -16.61 -1.12
C SER A 300 4.60 -17.84 -0.44
N PHE A 301 5.34 -18.92 -0.20
CA PHE A 301 4.85 -20.19 0.35
C PHE A 301 3.68 -20.81 -0.45
N LEU A 302 3.61 -20.56 -1.75
CA LEU A 302 2.67 -21.27 -2.61
C LEU A 302 3.13 -22.72 -2.85
N PRO A 303 2.22 -23.69 -2.99
CA PRO A 303 2.58 -25.10 -3.03
C PRO A 303 3.16 -25.55 -4.38
N GLY A 304 3.83 -26.72 -4.35
CA GLY A 304 4.30 -27.41 -5.54
C GLY A 304 5.82 -27.42 -5.74
N PHE A 305 6.59 -26.81 -4.85
CA PHE A 305 8.03 -26.65 -5.01
C PHE A 305 8.90 -27.57 -4.14
N ASP A 306 8.37 -28.16 -3.08
CA ASP A 306 9.13 -28.94 -2.09
C ASP A 306 9.83 -30.18 -2.68
N GLY A 307 9.31 -30.75 -3.76
CA GLY A 307 9.88 -31.90 -4.44
C GLY A 307 10.83 -31.59 -5.59
N LEU A 308 11.09 -30.31 -5.90
CA LEU A 308 11.80 -29.91 -7.12
C LEU A 308 13.33 -29.95 -7.02
N ASN A 309 13.90 -30.36 -5.89
CA ASN A 309 15.35 -30.35 -5.65
C ASN A 309 16.02 -29.00 -6.03
N LEU A 310 15.40 -27.91 -5.60
CA LEU A 310 15.93 -26.56 -5.72
C LEU A 310 16.90 -26.26 -4.58
N GLU A 311 17.80 -25.30 -4.78
CA GLU A 311 18.61 -24.80 -3.69
C GLU A 311 17.70 -24.27 -2.58
N PRO A 312 18.04 -24.50 -1.30
CA PRO A 312 17.29 -23.95 -0.18
C PRO A 312 17.22 -22.42 -0.25
N ILE A 313 16.14 -21.86 0.27
CA ILE A 313 16.10 -20.42 0.55
C ILE A 313 16.84 -20.23 1.89
N GLU A 314 17.87 -19.40 1.91
CA GLU A 314 18.76 -19.22 3.06
C GLU A 314 19.06 -17.73 3.28
N GLY A 315 19.74 -17.42 4.39
CA GLY A 315 20.24 -16.07 4.69
C GLY A 315 19.13 -15.03 4.87
N GLU A 316 19.35 -13.86 4.32
CA GLU A 316 18.46 -12.70 4.47
C GLU A 316 17.05 -12.97 3.90
N ALA A 317 16.96 -13.64 2.75
CA ALA A 317 15.68 -14.00 2.13
C ALA A 317 14.82 -14.90 3.02
N LEU A 318 15.42 -15.92 3.67
CA LEU A 318 14.70 -16.76 4.62
C LEU A 318 14.32 -15.97 5.88
N ALA A 319 15.23 -15.15 6.39
CA ALA A 319 14.95 -14.31 7.55
C ALA A 319 13.80 -13.32 7.29
N GLU A 320 13.74 -12.73 6.09
CA GLU A 320 12.62 -11.89 5.67
C GLU A 320 11.31 -12.66 5.66
N MET A 321 11.29 -13.85 5.06
CA MET A 321 10.07 -14.67 4.92
C MET A 321 9.53 -15.15 6.27
N GLU A 322 10.40 -15.40 7.25
CA GLU A 322 10.04 -16.02 8.53
C GLU A 322 9.88 -15.02 9.67
N GLU A 323 10.38 -13.77 9.53
CA GLU A 323 10.19 -12.77 10.57
C GLU A 323 8.72 -12.34 10.66
N PRO A 324 8.05 -12.48 11.83
CA PRO A 324 6.61 -12.30 11.92
C PRO A 324 6.19 -10.85 11.72
N TYR A 325 5.05 -10.63 11.05
CA TYR A 325 4.49 -9.31 10.73
C TYR A 325 3.70 -8.70 11.91
N ILE A 326 4.39 -8.56 13.04
CA ILE A 326 3.81 -8.12 14.33
C ILE A 326 4.27 -6.73 14.77
N TYR A 327 5.16 -6.08 14.02
CA TYR A 327 5.69 -4.75 14.35
C TYR A 327 4.74 -3.67 13.87
N HIS A 328 3.59 -3.56 14.53
CA HIS A 328 2.44 -2.82 14.04
C HIS A 328 1.95 -1.80 15.08
N ALA A 329 1.70 -0.54 14.64
CA ALA A 329 0.97 0.44 15.39
C ALA A 329 -0.51 0.48 14.93
N PRO A 330 -1.47 0.97 15.73
CA PRO A 330 -2.87 1.03 15.34
C PRO A 330 -3.13 1.77 14.02
N ASP A 331 -2.33 2.82 13.73
CA ASP A 331 -2.36 3.58 12.50
C ASP A 331 -1.22 3.20 11.51
N GLY A 332 -0.62 2.03 11.73
CA GLY A 332 0.48 1.54 10.91
C GLY A 332 1.69 2.46 10.93
N ASN A 333 2.36 2.59 9.80
CA ASN A 333 3.54 3.46 9.66
C ASN A 333 3.21 4.97 9.71
N ALA A 334 1.94 5.35 9.80
CA ALA A 334 1.55 6.74 10.08
C ALA A 334 2.11 7.23 11.43
N MET A 335 2.29 6.34 12.41
CA MET A 335 2.99 6.64 13.66
C MET A 335 4.38 7.23 13.41
N VAL A 336 5.16 6.62 12.51
CA VAL A 336 6.51 7.10 12.15
C VAL A 336 6.45 8.49 11.50
N ALA A 337 5.55 8.68 10.53
CA ALA A 337 5.35 9.97 9.88
C ALA A 337 4.96 11.06 10.89
N ARG A 338 4.06 10.76 11.82
CA ARG A 338 3.61 11.69 12.86
C ARG A 338 4.75 12.08 13.80
N LEU A 339 5.56 11.13 14.23
CA LEU A 339 6.73 11.41 15.07
C LEU A 339 7.78 12.25 14.35
N MET A 340 8.03 12.01 13.05
CA MET A 340 8.90 12.87 12.24
C MET A 340 8.34 14.29 12.13
N VAL A 341 7.05 14.44 11.85
CA VAL A 341 6.41 15.77 11.79
C VAL A 341 6.49 16.47 13.14
N LYS A 342 6.27 15.77 14.25
CA LYS A 342 6.43 16.33 15.60
C LYS A 342 7.87 16.78 15.88
N LYS A 343 8.87 15.99 15.47
CA LYS A 343 10.29 16.34 15.60
C LYS A 343 10.65 17.59 14.79
N LEU A 344 10.15 17.68 13.54
CA LEU A 344 10.44 18.78 12.61
C LEU A 344 9.66 20.07 12.95
N ILE A 345 8.42 19.93 13.43
CA ILE A 345 7.49 21.02 13.73
C ILE A 345 6.88 20.78 15.12
N PRO A 346 7.63 21.04 16.21
CA PRO A 346 7.20 20.69 17.57
C PRO A 346 5.86 21.29 18.01
N SER A 347 5.45 22.41 17.38
CA SER A 347 4.20 23.10 17.71
C SER A 347 2.91 22.38 17.27
N VAL A 348 2.98 21.28 16.50
CA VAL A 348 1.79 20.52 16.05
C VAL A 348 1.09 19.79 17.19
N SER A 349 1.79 19.52 18.29
CA SER A 349 1.24 18.92 19.51
C SER A 349 1.86 19.61 20.74
N LYS A 350 1.11 19.69 21.84
CA LYS A 350 1.59 20.30 23.09
C LYS A 350 2.48 19.35 23.90
N GLN A 351 2.32 18.03 23.70
CA GLN A 351 3.05 17.00 24.45
C GLN A 351 4.36 16.65 23.75
N ASP A 352 5.32 16.17 24.50
CA ASP A 352 6.46 15.45 23.93
C ASP A 352 6.00 14.04 23.54
N GLU A 353 6.12 13.71 22.27
CA GLU A 353 5.55 12.48 21.72
C GLU A 353 6.61 11.39 21.58
N ASP A 354 6.18 10.17 21.82
CA ASP A 354 6.89 8.92 21.54
C ASP A 354 5.95 7.91 20.88
N MET A 355 6.40 6.70 20.63
CA MET A 355 5.59 5.65 20.00
C MET A 355 4.31 5.31 20.80
N ILE A 356 4.28 5.58 22.10
CA ILE A 356 3.15 5.27 22.97
C ILE A 356 2.09 6.37 22.93
N SER A 357 2.53 7.63 23.06
CA SER A 357 1.64 8.80 23.21
C SER A 357 1.08 9.29 21.88
N VAL A 358 1.85 9.21 20.79
CA VAL A 358 1.49 9.78 19.49
C VAL A 358 0.19 9.21 18.91
N ASN A 359 -0.14 7.97 19.28
CA ASN A 359 -1.38 7.31 18.82
C ASN A 359 -2.65 7.98 19.36
N ALA A 360 -2.59 8.60 20.54
CA ALA A 360 -3.70 9.32 21.14
C ALA A 360 -3.70 10.82 20.83
N SER A 361 -2.63 11.35 20.25
CA SER A 361 -2.46 12.77 20.00
C SER A 361 -3.27 13.26 18.81
N VAL A 362 -3.90 14.44 18.96
CA VAL A 362 -4.53 15.19 17.87
C VAL A 362 -3.58 16.31 17.46
N PHE A 363 -3.08 16.28 16.22
CA PHE A 363 -2.18 17.30 15.69
C PHE A 363 -2.94 18.53 15.21
N ASP A 364 -2.39 19.70 15.51
CA ASP A 364 -2.88 20.97 14.98
C ASP A 364 -2.26 21.25 13.61
N TYR A 365 -2.98 20.93 12.55
CA TYR A 365 -2.53 21.12 11.15
C TYR A 365 -2.30 22.60 10.80
N SER A 366 -2.89 23.54 11.52
CA SER A 366 -2.63 24.97 11.32
C SER A 366 -1.19 25.37 11.62
N LYS A 367 -0.44 24.50 12.30
CA LYS A 367 0.98 24.72 12.65
C LYS A 367 1.96 24.26 11.57
N LEU A 368 1.51 23.45 10.60
CA LEU A 368 2.40 22.82 9.62
C LEU A 368 3.13 23.84 8.74
N ASP A 369 2.46 24.88 8.27
CA ASP A 369 3.05 25.91 7.36
C ASP A 369 3.09 27.31 7.98
N LYS A 370 3.40 27.44 9.28
CA LYS A 370 3.50 28.76 9.91
C LYS A 370 4.74 29.53 9.51
N ARG A 371 4.55 30.80 9.21
CA ARG A 371 5.67 31.73 9.02
C ARG A 371 6.49 31.80 10.31
N GLY A 372 7.79 31.64 10.18
CA GLY A 372 8.73 31.59 11.32
C GLY A 372 9.17 30.19 11.72
N ASN A 373 8.47 29.13 11.34
CA ASN A 373 8.99 27.77 11.47
C ASN A 373 10.21 27.58 10.58
N LYS A 374 11.24 26.89 11.09
CA LYS A 374 12.41 26.51 10.29
C LYS A 374 12.06 25.41 9.28
N VAL A 375 11.23 24.47 9.67
CA VAL A 375 10.62 23.49 8.76
C VAL A 375 9.16 23.84 8.56
N ARG A 376 8.75 23.92 7.31
CA ARG A 376 7.37 24.18 6.91
C ARG A 376 6.89 23.04 6.01
N LEU A 377 5.71 22.54 6.27
CA LEU A 377 5.06 21.51 5.50
C LEU A 377 3.77 22.07 4.89
N ARG A 378 3.75 22.19 3.57
CA ARG A 378 2.65 22.78 2.80
C ARG A 378 1.94 21.69 2.03
N LEU A 379 0.73 21.37 2.49
CA LEU A 379 -0.17 20.40 1.87
C LEU A 379 -0.94 21.05 0.70
N LYS A 380 -1.60 20.22 -0.11
CA LYS A 380 -2.39 20.64 -1.28
C LYS A 380 -1.60 21.52 -2.25
N SER A 381 -0.34 21.18 -2.44
CA SER A 381 0.62 21.97 -3.21
C SER A 381 1.38 21.06 -4.19
N THR A 382 0.90 21.02 -5.44
CA THR A 382 1.46 20.16 -6.48
C THR A 382 2.63 20.84 -7.17
N VAL A 383 3.83 20.30 -7.02
CA VAL A 383 5.02 20.80 -7.75
C VAL A 383 4.87 20.43 -9.23
N LEU A 384 5.09 21.43 -10.10
CA LEU A 384 4.94 21.30 -11.54
C LEU A 384 6.26 21.53 -12.30
N ASN A 385 7.19 22.33 -11.74
CA ASN A 385 8.45 22.62 -12.41
C ASN A 385 9.58 22.79 -11.40
N VAL A 386 10.73 22.17 -11.68
CA VAL A 386 11.96 22.29 -10.90
C VAL A 386 13.09 22.61 -11.87
N GLU A 387 13.61 23.83 -11.75
CA GLU A 387 14.65 24.37 -12.63
C GLU A 387 15.97 24.51 -11.89
N ASN A 388 16.93 23.63 -12.20
CA ASN A 388 18.27 23.70 -11.64
C ASN A 388 19.11 24.77 -12.34
N GLN A 389 19.67 25.69 -11.55
CA GLN A 389 20.65 26.66 -11.98
C GLN A 389 21.99 26.41 -11.26
N LYS A 390 23.04 27.16 -11.63
CA LYS A 390 24.38 26.91 -11.10
C LYS A 390 24.43 26.85 -9.57
N ASP A 391 23.84 27.83 -8.89
CA ASP A 391 23.96 28.03 -7.45
C ASP A 391 22.63 27.88 -6.69
N LYS A 392 21.53 27.61 -7.40
CA LYS A 392 20.18 27.56 -6.85
C LYS A 392 19.22 26.75 -7.69
N VAL A 393 18.08 26.44 -7.13
CA VAL A 393 16.98 25.74 -7.81
C VAL A 393 15.70 26.53 -7.63
N PHE A 394 14.95 26.73 -8.71
CA PHE A 394 13.59 27.25 -8.63
C PHE A 394 12.58 26.12 -8.62
N VAL A 395 11.65 26.18 -7.68
CA VAL A 395 10.56 25.22 -7.58
C VAL A 395 9.23 25.95 -7.76
N SER A 396 8.51 25.61 -8.81
CA SER A 396 7.17 26.14 -9.07
C SER A 396 6.12 25.08 -8.75
N TYR A 397 5.11 25.48 -7.99
CA TYR A 397 4.00 24.61 -7.60
C TYR A 397 2.66 25.34 -7.72
N ILE A 398 1.58 24.58 -7.89
CA ILE A 398 0.22 25.10 -7.85
C ILE A 398 -0.44 24.71 -6.53
N SER A 399 -1.14 25.67 -5.91
CA SER A 399 -1.94 25.42 -4.71
C SER A 399 -3.36 25.01 -5.11
N ALA A 400 -3.84 23.86 -4.64
CA ALA A 400 -5.21 23.43 -4.88
C ALA A 400 -6.25 24.36 -4.22
N LYS A 401 -5.84 25.13 -3.21
CA LYS A 401 -6.72 26.05 -2.46
C LYS A 401 -7.24 27.21 -3.33
N ASP A 402 -6.38 27.82 -4.13
CA ASP A 402 -6.68 29.01 -4.93
C ASP A 402 -6.32 28.88 -6.41
N LYS A 403 -5.84 27.71 -6.81
CA LYS A 403 -5.41 27.34 -8.17
C LYS A 403 -4.37 28.30 -8.77
N LYS A 404 -3.55 28.92 -7.92
CA LYS A 404 -2.47 29.82 -8.33
C LYS A 404 -1.11 29.14 -8.31
N ILE A 405 -0.28 29.56 -9.25
CA ILE A 405 1.13 29.12 -9.31
C ILE A 405 1.96 30.01 -8.42
N TYR A 406 2.79 29.37 -7.62
CA TYR A 406 3.78 29.97 -6.75
C TYR A 406 5.17 29.47 -7.10
N LYS A 407 6.19 30.29 -6.83
CA LYS A 407 7.59 29.94 -7.06
C LYS A 407 8.40 30.21 -5.80
N VAL A 408 9.27 29.30 -5.45
CA VAL A 408 10.26 29.47 -4.37
C VAL A 408 11.66 29.21 -4.90
N GLU A 409 12.65 29.78 -4.23
CA GLU A 409 14.05 29.54 -4.48
C GLU A 409 14.63 28.62 -3.40
N ALA A 410 15.49 27.68 -3.76
CA ALA A 410 16.17 26.77 -2.85
C ALA A 410 17.65 26.66 -3.20
N LYS A 411 18.52 26.43 -2.20
CA LYS A 411 19.92 26.04 -2.47
C LYS A 411 19.99 24.62 -2.98
N LYS A 412 19.17 23.74 -2.42
CA LYS A 412 19.12 22.31 -2.73
C LYS A 412 17.68 21.82 -2.82
N VAL A 413 17.43 20.76 -3.61
CA VAL A 413 16.12 20.11 -3.73
C VAL A 413 16.28 18.61 -3.60
N ILE A 414 15.33 17.97 -2.89
CA ILE A 414 15.18 16.51 -2.87
C ILE A 414 13.82 16.16 -3.49
N MET A 415 13.85 15.37 -4.56
CA MET A 415 12.66 14.80 -5.18
C MET A 415 12.32 13.51 -4.44
N ALA A 416 11.35 13.57 -3.53
CA ALA A 416 10.85 12.43 -2.75
C ALA A 416 9.45 12.00 -3.20
N ASN A 417 9.07 12.36 -4.42
CA ASN A 417 7.84 12.01 -5.12
C ASN A 417 8.05 10.84 -6.08
N TYR A 418 6.98 10.39 -6.73
CA TYR A 418 7.04 9.27 -7.67
C TYR A 418 8.03 9.52 -8.82
N ASN A 419 8.94 8.57 -9.04
CA ASN A 419 9.98 8.65 -10.06
C ASN A 419 9.41 8.94 -11.46
N SER A 420 8.30 8.31 -11.80
CA SER A 420 7.66 8.45 -13.12
C SER A 420 7.17 9.88 -13.43
N MET A 421 7.01 10.74 -12.41
CA MET A 421 6.59 12.14 -12.57
C MET A 421 7.78 13.11 -12.72
N ILE A 422 8.96 12.74 -12.24
CA ILE A 422 10.15 13.62 -12.25
C ILE A 422 10.53 14.09 -13.65
N PRO A 423 10.48 13.26 -14.71
CA PRO A 423 10.77 13.69 -16.08
C PRO A 423 9.93 14.85 -16.61
N TYR A 424 8.69 14.99 -16.12
CA TYR A 424 7.79 16.09 -16.47
C TYR A 424 8.09 17.35 -15.68
N MET A 425 8.53 17.20 -14.43
CA MET A 425 8.85 18.30 -13.52
C MET A 425 10.21 18.92 -13.80
N ILE A 426 11.17 18.12 -14.33
CA ILE A 426 12.55 18.56 -14.63
C ILE A 426 12.83 18.34 -16.13
N PRO A 427 12.42 19.29 -17.01
CA PRO A 427 12.51 19.11 -18.46
C PRO A 427 13.95 18.92 -18.99
N ASN A 428 14.95 19.42 -18.26
CA ASN A 428 16.36 19.41 -18.69
C ASN A 428 17.15 18.18 -18.20
N LEU A 429 16.51 17.19 -17.56
CA LEU A 429 17.18 15.92 -17.22
C LEU A 429 17.75 15.22 -18.47
N PRO A 430 18.92 14.55 -18.36
CA PRO A 430 19.45 13.70 -19.42
C PRO A 430 18.43 12.66 -19.89
N LYS A 431 18.39 12.42 -21.22
CA LYS A 431 17.43 11.50 -21.84
C LYS A 431 17.44 10.11 -21.18
N ALA A 432 18.63 9.53 -20.97
CA ALA A 432 18.80 8.22 -20.35
C ALA A 432 18.23 8.17 -18.90
N GLN A 433 18.35 9.28 -18.15
CA GLN A 433 17.80 9.37 -16.81
C GLN A 433 16.27 9.47 -16.84
N LYS A 434 15.70 10.25 -17.77
CA LYS A 434 14.23 10.30 -17.96
C LYS A 434 13.65 8.93 -18.31
N GLU A 435 14.31 8.21 -19.22
CA GLU A 435 13.90 6.86 -19.62
C GLU A 435 13.95 5.90 -18.43
N ALA A 436 15.01 5.94 -17.61
CA ALA A 436 15.15 5.12 -16.42
C ALA A 436 14.07 5.42 -15.38
N LEU A 437 13.83 6.71 -15.07
CA LEU A 437 12.77 7.15 -14.14
C LEU A 437 11.37 6.71 -14.61
N SER A 438 11.12 6.72 -15.93
CA SER A 438 9.83 6.33 -16.50
C SER A 438 9.56 4.82 -16.44
N LYS A 439 10.59 4.01 -16.17
CA LYS A 439 10.45 2.55 -16.00
C LYS A 439 9.85 2.16 -14.66
N ASN A 440 9.90 3.02 -13.65
CA ASN A 440 9.25 2.76 -12.37
C ASN A 440 7.75 3.02 -12.48
N VAL A 441 7.00 2.02 -12.91
CA VAL A 441 5.53 2.07 -13.05
C VAL A 441 4.91 1.40 -11.84
N LYS A 442 4.48 2.22 -10.88
CA LYS A 442 3.88 1.75 -9.63
C LYS A 442 2.57 1.00 -9.88
N THR A 443 2.30 -0.02 -9.09
CA THR A 443 1.00 -0.70 -9.05
C THR A 443 -0.05 0.17 -8.38
N SER A 444 -1.31 -0.23 -8.45
CA SER A 444 -2.41 0.43 -7.76
C SER A 444 -3.10 -0.52 -6.80
N LEU A 445 -3.54 -0.01 -5.65
CA LEU A 445 -4.26 -0.77 -4.63
C LEU A 445 -5.33 0.09 -3.93
N LEU A 446 -6.35 -0.59 -3.43
CA LEU A 446 -7.34 -0.05 -2.51
C LEU A 446 -7.13 -0.68 -1.13
N HIS A 447 -6.82 0.16 -0.15
CA HIS A 447 -6.83 -0.22 1.27
C HIS A 447 -8.13 0.30 1.90
N THR A 448 -9.10 -0.56 2.04
CA THR A 448 -10.44 -0.20 2.53
C THR A 448 -10.58 -0.57 3.99
N LYS A 449 -11.14 0.36 4.77
CA LYS A 449 -11.53 0.15 6.17
C LYS A 449 -13.04 0.26 6.28
N VAL A 450 -13.65 -0.81 6.74
CA VAL A 450 -15.11 -0.87 6.96
C VAL A 450 -15.36 -1.03 8.44
N VAL A 451 -16.01 -0.06 9.07
CA VAL A 451 -16.45 -0.20 10.45
C VAL A 451 -17.76 -0.95 10.47
N ILE A 452 -17.77 -2.10 11.13
CA ILE A 452 -18.97 -2.88 11.38
C ILE A 452 -19.37 -2.74 12.86
N ARG A 453 -20.69 -2.69 13.11
CA ARG A 453 -21.27 -2.44 14.43
C ARG A 453 -20.95 -3.52 15.46
N ASN A 454 -20.72 -4.74 15.01
CA ASN A 454 -20.32 -5.90 15.79
C ASN A 454 -19.70 -6.95 14.85
N TRP A 455 -18.88 -7.85 15.40
CA TRP A 455 -18.21 -8.89 14.63
C TRP A 455 -18.66 -10.32 15.02
N GLN A 456 -19.90 -10.46 15.52
CA GLN A 456 -20.48 -11.74 15.91
C GLN A 456 -20.58 -12.72 14.72
N SER A 457 -20.71 -12.23 13.49
CA SER A 457 -20.71 -13.07 12.28
C SER A 457 -19.37 -13.77 12.08
N PHE A 458 -18.25 -13.10 12.32
CA PHE A 458 -16.93 -13.71 12.30
C PHE A 458 -16.77 -14.78 13.39
N MET A 459 -17.28 -14.51 14.60
CA MET A 459 -17.29 -15.50 15.68
C MET A 459 -18.07 -16.76 15.32
N LYS A 460 -19.27 -16.63 14.70
CA LYS A 460 -20.08 -17.77 14.27
C LYS A 460 -19.40 -18.60 13.17
N LEU A 461 -18.68 -17.93 12.26
CA LEU A 461 -17.92 -18.58 11.19
C LEU A 461 -16.58 -19.14 11.68
N LYS A 462 -16.16 -18.79 12.89
CA LYS A 462 -14.85 -19.14 13.49
C LYS A 462 -13.67 -18.67 12.66
N VAL A 463 -13.76 -17.45 12.12
CA VAL A 463 -12.70 -16.84 11.30
C VAL A 463 -12.38 -15.41 11.78
N HIS A 464 -11.12 -15.00 11.67
CA HIS A 464 -10.70 -13.60 11.83
C HIS A 464 -10.23 -13.00 10.50
N GLU A 465 -9.88 -13.86 9.53
CA GLU A 465 -9.41 -13.49 8.21
C GLU A 465 -9.96 -14.46 7.16
N LEU A 466 -10.33 -13.92 6.00
CA LEU A 466 -10.81 -14.68 4.85
C LEU A 466 -10.02 -14.32 3.61
N TYR A 467 -9.47 -15.34 2.97
CA TYR A 467 -9.07 -15.29 1.58
C TYR A 467 -10.30 -15.52 0.68
N CYS A 468 -10.45 -14.72 -0.36
CA CYS A 468 -11.64 -14.71 -1.22
C CYS A 468 -11.22 -14.89 -2.69
N PRO A 469 -10.99 -16.14 -3.17
CA PRO A 469 -10.54 -16.40 -4.55
C PRO A 469 -11.51 -15.81 -5.57
N LYS A 470 -10.95 -15.14 -6.60
CA LYS A 470 -11.68 -14.48 -7.70
C LYS A 470 -12.57 -13.31 -7.28
N MET A 471 -12.58 -12.92 -6.00
CA MET A 471 -13.36 -11.77 -5.55
C MET A 471 -12.55 -10.47 -5.69
N PRO A 472 -13.22 -9.32 -5.90
CA PRO A 472 -12.54 -8.03 -6.00
C PRO A 472 -11.64 -7.72 -4.79
N TYR A 473 -12.13 -8.01 -3.58
CA TYR A 473 -11.35 -7.91 -2.35
C TYR A 473 -10.86 -9.31 -1.97
N ALA A 474 -9.66 -9.65 -2.44
CA ALA A 474 -9.09 -10.98 -2.25
C ALA A 474 -8.79 -11.31 -0.78
N ARG A 475 -8.56 -10.30 0.07
CA ARG A 475 -8.30 -10.46 1.50
C ARG A 475 -9.23 -9.58 2.32
N VAL A 476 -9.88 -10.19 3.32
CA VAL A 476 -10.79 -9.52 4.26
C VAL A 476 -10.47 -10.00 5.66
N LYS A 477 -10.04 -9.11 6.56
CA LYS A 477 -9.66 -9.47 7.93
C LYS A 477 -10.19 -8.48 8.97
N LEU A 478 -10.42 -8.94 10.17
CA LEU A 478 -10.57 -8.08 11.35
C LEU A 478 -9.25 -7.34 11.59
N ASP A 479 -9.32 -6.11 12.08
CA ASP A 479 -8.12 -5.30 12.31
C ASP A 479 -7.18 -5.97 13.31
N TYR A 480 -5.91 -5.62 13.26
CA TYR A 480 -4.88 -6.22 14.11
C TYR A 480 -5.12 -5.95 15.60
N PRO A 481 -4.91 -6.95 16.46
CA PRO A 481 -5.12 -6.83 17.91
C PRO A 481 -3.93 -6.11 18.58
N VAL A 482 -3.81 -4.80 18.35
CA VAL A 482 -2.70 -3.96 18.81
C VAL A 482 -3.15 -3.00 19.89
N ASP A 483 -2.50 -3.05 21.05
CA ASP A 483 -2.72 -2.17 22.18
C ASP A 483 -1.52 -1.25 22.38
N VAL A 484 -1.66 0.06 22.12
CA VAL A 484 -0.57 1.04 22.27
C VAL A 484 -1.03 2.21 23.14
N GLY A 485 -0.39 2.41 24.27
CA GLY A 485 -0.73 3.48 25.22
C GLY A 485 -2.19 3.39 25.68
N SER A 486 -2.91 4.47 25.48
CA SER A 486 -4.35 4.55 25.81
C SER A 486 -5.25 3.90 24.75
N TYR A 487 -4.77 3.66 23.54
CA TYR A 487 -5.53 2.95 22.53
C TYR A 487 -5.59 1.46 22.84
N LYS A 488 -6.80 0.91 22.83
CA LYS A 488 -7.08 -0.52 23.03
C LYS A 488 -7.89 -1.06 21.87
N HIS A 489 -7.41 -2.16 21.32
CA HIS A 489 -8.12 -2.90 20.29
C HIS A 489 -9.49 -3.37 20.80
N PRO A 490 -10.58 -3.29 20.00
CA PRO A 490 -11.90 -3.79 20.38
C PRO A 490 -11.91 -5.30 20.66
N ARG A 491 -12.21 -5.70 21.89
CA ARG A 491 -12.17 -7.11 22.32
C ARG A 491 -13.54 -7.76 22.50
N ASP A 492 -14.62 -6.98 22.53
CA ASP A 492 -15.99 -7.48 22.66
C ASP A 492 -16.63 -7.69 21.28
N PRO A 493 -17.02 -8.92 20.90
CA PRO A 493 -17.69 -9.19 19.63
C PRO A 493 -19.02 -8.43 19.39
N LYS A 494 -19.60 -7.87 20.43
CA LYS A 494 -20.83 -7.06 20.36
C LYS A 494 -20.55 -5.57 20.09
N LYS A 495 -19.29 -5.17 20.09
CA LYS A 495 -18.86 -3.78 19.87
C LYS A 495 -18.33 -3.56 18.45
N PRO A 496 -18.28 -2.31 17.99
CA PRO A 496 -17.72 -1.99 16.68
C PRO A 496 -16.24 -2.40 16.54
N ILE A 497 -15.88 -2.81 15.33
CA ILE A 497 -14.50 -3.11 14.92
C ILE A 497 -14.28 -2.66 13.48
N VAL A 498 -13.02 -2.43 13.12
CA VAL A 498 -12.60 -2.23 11.73
C VAL A 498 -12.42 -3.57 11.04
N VAL A 499 -12.95 -3.70 9.84
CA VAL A 499 -12.62 -4.76 8.87
C VAL A 499 -11.71 -4.16 7.81
N HIS A 500 -10.55 -4.75 7.64
CA HIS A 500 -9.61 -4.41 6.59
C HIS A 500 -9.87 -5.25 5.34
N MET A 501 -9.96 -4.58 4.19
CA MET A 501 -10.17 -5.22 2.89
C MET A 501 -9.18 -4.65 1.87
N VAL A 502 -8.50 -5.51 1.11
CA VAL A 502 -7.55 -5.10 0.07
C VAL A 502 -8.05 -5.55 -1.29
N CYS A 503 -8.01 -4.64 -2.26
CA CYS A 503 -8.37 -4.92 -3.65
C CYS A 503 -7.24 -4.45 -4.58
N SER A 504 -6.74 -5.37 -5.40
CA SER A 504 -6.02 -5.03 -6.62
C SER A 504 -7.04 -4.66 -7.69
N PRO A 505 -6.98 -3.48 -8.32
CA PRO A 505 -7.93 -3.13 -9.39
C PRO A 505 -7.90 -4.09 -10.58
N LEU A 506 -6.82 -4.84 -10.77
CA LEU A 506 -6.72 -5.88 -11.80
C LEU A 506 -7.74 -7.02 -11.59
N ALA A 507 -8.16 -7.29 -10.36
CA ALA A 507 -9.24 -8.24 -10.07
C ALA A 507 -10.59 -7.85 -10.69
N LEU A 508 -10.74 -6.58 -11.10
CA LEU A 508 -11.94 -6.06 -11.75
C LEU A 508 -11.85 -6.07 -13.29
N ALA A 509 -10.69 -6.47 -13.87
CA ALA A 509 -10.46 -6.40 -15.31
C ALA A 509 -11.48 -7.21 -16.11
N ASP A 510 -11.70 -8.47 -15.74
CA ASP A 510 -12.66 -9.35 -16.41
C ASP A 510 -14.09 -8.77 -16.41
N SER A 511 -14.52 -8.22 -15.28
CA SER A 511 -15.85 -7.61 -15.15
C SER A 511 -16.04 -6.35 -16.03
N GLN A 512 -14.92 -5.73 -16.45
CA GLN A 512 -14.89 -4.59 -17.35
C GLN A 512 -14.54 -4.98 -18.79
N GLY A 513 -14.44 -6.28 -19.09
CA GLY A 513 -14.11 -6.80 -20.42
C GLY A 513 -12.68 -6.51 -20.86
N ILE A 514 -11.75 -6.36 -19.93
CA ILE A 514 -10.33 -6.07 -20.18
C ILE A 514 -9.54 -7.38 -20.13
N ASP A 515 -8.91 -7.72 -21.24
CA ASP A 515 -8.01 -8.87 -21.34
C ASP A 515 -6.59 -8.49 -20.89
N LEU A 516 -6.03 -9.22 -19.95
CA LEU A 516 -4.69 -9.04 -19.43
C LEU A 516 -3.67 -10.01 -20.03
N ALA A 517 -4.08 -10.92 -20.90
CA ALA A 517 -3.20 -11.93 -21.49
C ALA A 517 -2.05 -11.30 -22.29
N GLY A 518 -0.83 -11.80 -22.08
CA GLY A 518 0.36 -11.33 -22.80
C GLY A 518 0.90 -9.96 -22.39
N LEU A 519 0.32 -9.30 -21.39
CA LEU A 519 0.78 -8.02 -20.87
C LEU A 519 1.82 -8.21 -19.77
N ASP A 520 2.89 -7.41 -19.83
CA ASP A 520 3.88 -7.36 -18.76
C ASP A 520 3.37 -6.67 -17.48
N ALA A 521 4.15 -6.74 -16.40
CA ALA A 521 3.79 -6.17 -15.10
C ALA A 521 3.55 -4.65 -15.16
N ARG A 522 4.31 -3.91 -16.00
CA ARG A 522 4.15 -2.44 -16.14
C ARG A 522 2.86 -2.08 -16.86
N ASP A 523 2.51 -2.81 -17.90
CA ASP A 523 1.26 -2.57 -18.62
C ASP A 523 0.04 -2.92 -17.77
N ARG A 524 0.11 -4.02 -17.02
CA ARG A 524 -0.91 -4.37 -16.01
C ARG A 524 -1.06 -3.28 -14.95
N ALA A 525 0.04 -2.72 -14.44
CA ALA A 525 0.00 -1.62 -13.48
C ALA A 525 -0.69 -0.37 -14.05
N ARG A 526 -0.46 -0.04 -15.34
CA ARG A 526 -1.15 1.07 -16.03
C ARG A 526 -2.65 0.81 -16.17
N ILE A 527 -3.03 -0.42 -16.54
CA ILE A 527 -4.43 -0.84 -16.66
C ILE A 527 -5.12 -0.79 -15.30
N GLY A 528 -4.52 -1.38 -14.27
CA GLY A 528 -5.07 -1.33 -12.91
C GLY A 528 -5.32 0.09 -12.43
N ARG A 529 -4.42 1.03 -12.75
CA ARG A 529 -4.61 2.45 -12.43
C ARG A 529 -5.76 3.08 -13.22
N ASN A 530 -5.91 2.72 -14.50
CA ASN A 530 -7.03 3.22 -15.32
C ASN A 530 -8.37 2.72 -14.77
N ILE A 531 -8.47 1.42 -14.41
CA ILE A 531 -9.64 0.85 -13.76
C ILE A 531 -9.95 1.61 -12.47
N LEU A 532 -8.93 1.80 -11.62
CA LEU A 532 -9.07 2.47 -10.33
C LEU A 532 -9.64 3.88 -10.44
N TYR A 533 -9.14 4.68 -11.39
CA TYR A 533 -9.57 6.06 -11.56
C TYR A 533 -10.90 6.21 -12.33
N ALA A 534 -11.31 5.17 -13.07
CA ALA A 534 -12.60 5.16 -13.75
C ALA A 534 -13.77 4.90 -12.79
N MET A 535 -13.51 4.34 -11.61
CA MET A 535 -14.55 3.95 -10.67
C MET A 535 -14.82 5.03 -9.62
N SER A 536 -16.09 5.27 -9.36
CA SER A 536 -16.60 6.16 -8.31
C SER A 536 -16.54 5.50 -6.93
N PHE A 537 -16.68 6.32 -5.88
CA PHE A 537 -16.84 5.80 -4.52
C PHE A 537 -18.07 4.91 -4.38
N ASP A 538 -19.19 5.28 -4.99
CA ASP A 538 -20.46 4.54 -4.90
C ASP A 538 -20.35 3.13 -5.52
N GLU A 539 -19.61 2.99 -6.63
CA GLU A 539 -19.34 1.68 -7.23
C GLU A 539 -18.49 0.80 -6.33
N HIS A 540 -17.45 1.35 -5.72
CA HIS A 540 -16.64 0.63 -4.72
C HIS A 540 -17.46 0.29 -3.47
N GLU A 541 -18.27 1.22 -2.95
CA GLU A 541 -19.15 0.97 -1.80
C GLU A 541 -20.12 -0.18 -2.07
N LYS A 542 -20.69 -0.23 -3.29
CA LYS A 542 -21.56 -1.32 -3.69
C LYS A 542 -20.83 -2.67 -3.65
N ILE A 543 -19.65 -2.77 -4.24
CA ILE A 543 -18.84 -3.99 -4.24
C ILE A 543 -18.53 -4.44 -2.81
N ILE A 544 -18.10 -3.51 -1.95
CA ILE A 544 -17.80 -3.78 -0.53
C ILE A 544 -19.02 -4.36 0.17
N ARG A 545 -20.18 -3.71 0.02
CA ARG A 545 -21.43 -4.14 0.66
C ARG A 545 -21.90 -5.49 0.16
N ASP A 546 -21.84 -5.72 -1.13
CA ASP A 546 -22.27 -6.98 -1.76
C ASP A 546 -21.36 -8.13 -1.33
N GLN A 547 -20.03 -7.93 -1.35
CA GLN A 547 -19.08 -8.95 -0.94
C GLN A 547 -19.21 -9.30 0.55
N LEU A 548 -19.26 -8.30 1.45
CA LEU A 548 -19.46 -8.56 2.88
C LEU A 548 -20.82 -9.24 3.16
N GLN A 549 -21.87 -8.88 2.43
CA GLN A 549 -23.18 -9.55 2.57
C GLN A 549 -23.11 -11.01 2.10
N ALA A 550 -22.43 -11.28 0.99
CA ALA A 550 -22.27 -12.65 0.49
C ALA A 550 -21.49 -13.53 1.48
N MET A 551 -20.42 -12.97 2.06
CA MET A 551 -19.56 -13.69 3.01
C MET A 551 -20.21 -13.93 4.38
N LEU A 552 -20.86 -12.93 4.93
CA LEU A 552 -21.25 -12.88 6.34
C LEU A 552 -22.77 -12.99 6.55
N GLY A 553 -23.56 -12.84 5.49
CA GLY A 553 -25.03 -12.74 5.58
C GLY A 553 -25.69 -13.97 6.20
N ALA A 554 -25.24 -15.17 5.85
CA ALA A 554 -25.75 -16.43 6.43
C ALA A 554 -25.50 -16.52 7.95
N SER A 555 -24.50 -15.78 8.47
CA SER A 555 -24.18 -15.70 9.91
C SER A 555 -24.91 -14.57 10.64
N GLY A 556 -25.82 -13.87 9.95
CA GLY A 556 -26.67 -12.84 10.52
C GLY A 556 -26.19 -11.40 10.30
N PHE A 557 -25.17 -11.18 9.49
CA PHE A 557 -24.73 -9.84 9.07
C PHE A 557 -25.72 -9.23 8.06
N ASN A 558 -25.96 -7.94 8.20
CA ASN A 558 -26.78 -7.16 7.28
C ASN A 558 -26.05 -5.87 6.91
N HIS A 559 -25.56 -5.77 5.68
CA HIS A 559 -24.74 -4.66 5.23
C HIS A 559 -25.39 -3.29 5.39
N LYS A 560 -26.74 -3.19 5.33
CA LYS A 560 -27.48 -1.94 5.50
C LYS A 560 -27.55 -1.47 6.95
N LYS A 561 -27.49 -2.40 7.91
CA LYS A 561 -27.62 -2.13 9.34
C LYS A 561 -26.30 -2.15 10.08
N ASP A 562 -25.35 -2.97 9.62
CA ASP A 562 -24.15 -3.29 10.37
C ASP A 562 -22.91 -2.49 9.91
N ILE A 563 -22.88 -1.97 8.68
CA ILE A 563 -21.81 -1.06 8.23
C ILE A 563 -22.11 0.35 8.74
N GLN A 564 -21.18 0.89 9.53
CA GLN A 564 -21.29 2.22 10.14
C GLN A 564 -20.46 3.28 9.42
N ALA A 565 -19.31 2.89 8.84
CA ALA A 565 -18.43 3.79 8.11
C ALA A 565 -17.60 3.02 7.08
N ILE A 566 -17.21 3.69 6.01
CA ILE A 566 -16.27 3.20 5.00
C ILE A 566 -15.23 4.29 4.75
N VAL A 567 -13.95 3.92 4.86
CA VAL A 567 -12.82 4.73 4.42
C VAL A 567 -12.10 3.98 3.32
N LEU A 568 -12.18 4.51 2.11
CA LEU A 568 -11.58 3.93 0.93
C LEU A 568 -10.27 4.68 0.62
N ASN A 569 -9.13 4.11 1.04
CA ASN A 569 -7.84 4.68 0.74
C ASN A 569 -7.40 4.19 -0.66
N ARG A 570 -7.59 5.06 -1.65
CA ARG A 570 -7.31 4.82 -3.06
C ARG A 570 -5.87 5.23 -3.38
N TRP A 571 -5.05 4.27 -3.80
CA TRP A 571 -3.66 4.52 -4.18
C TRP A 571 -3.42 4.14 -5.64
N GLY A 572 -3.49 5.12 -6.54
CA GLY A 572 -3.23 4.94 -7.96
C GLY A 572 -1.75 4.64 -8.26
N HIS A 573 -0.87 5.03 -7.34
CA HIS A 573 0.56 4.77 -7.36
C HIS A 573 0.96 4.18 -6.00
N CYS A 574 0.67 2.91 -5.75
CA CYS A 574 0.87 2.24 -4.47
C CYS A 574 2.28 1.65 -4.36
N TYR A 575 2.46 0.36 -4.66
CA TYR A 575 3.79 -0.23 -4.60
C TYR A 575 4.69 0.31 -5.70
N THR A 576 5.94 0.59 -5.36
CA THR A 576 6.96 0.86 -6.38
C THR A 576 7.12 -0.36 -7.28
N TYR A 577 7.57 -0.13 -8.50
CA TYR A 577 7.94 -1.24 -9.35
C TYR A 577 9.06 -2.04 -8.68
N THR A 578 8.87 -3.33 -8.63
CA THR A 578 9.87 -4.30 -8.16
C THR A 578 10.24 -5.20 -9.33
N TYR A 579 11.50 -5.57 -9.44
CA TYR A 579 11.98 -6.50 -10.44
C TYR A 579 11.07 -7.74 -10.53
N ASN A 580 10.73 -8.11 -11.76
CA ASN A 580 9.93 -9.29 -12.04
C ASN A 580 10.66 -10.17 -13.05
N SER A 581 11.23 -11.27 -12.57
CA SER A 581 12.06 -12.18 -13.35
C SER A 581 11.34 -12.80 -14.56
N LEU A 582 10.01 -12.88 -14.50
CA LEU A 582 9.19 -13.41 -15.59
C LEU A 582 9.37 -12.58 -16.89
N PHE A 583 9.50 -11.26 -16.76
CA PHE A 583 9.52 -10.32 -17.89
C PHE A 583 10.90 -9.69 -18.15
N GLU A 584 11.80 -9.68 -17.18
CA GLU A 584 13.04 -8.88 -17.22
C GLU A 584 14.26 -9.66 -16.75
N ASP A 585 15.44 -9.08 -16.97
CA ASP A 585 16.70 -9.55 -16.44
C ASP A 585 17.18 -8.63 -15.30
N GLU A 586 17.62 -9.21 -14.19
CA GLU A 586 18.04 -8.52 -12.97
C GLU A 586 19.11 -7.44 -13.22
N LYS A 587 20.13 -7.77 -14.04
CA LYS A 587 21.21 -6.83 -14.39
C LYS A 587 20.72 -5.59 -15.13
N ASP A 588 19.61 -5.66 -15.84
CA ASP A 588 19.02 -4.51 -16.52
C ASP A 588 18.22 -3.65 -15.53
N ASP A 589 17.58 -4.26 -14.55
CA ASP A 589 16.92 -3.52 -13.47
C ASP A 589 17.94 -2.74 -12.61
N GLU A 590 19.05 -3.35 -12.23
CA GLU A 590 20.14 -2.67 -11.52
C GLU A 590 20.66 -1.43 -12.26
N LYS A 591 20.83 -1.52 -13.59
CA LYS A 591 21.23 -0.37 -14.42
C LYS A 591 20.17 0.72 -14.43
N ILE A 592 18.89 0.35 -14.50
CA ILE A 592 17.75 1.29 -14.44
C ILE A 592 17.76 2.03 -13.11
N ILE A 593 17.87 1.32 -11.99
CA ILE A 593 17.94 1.89 -10.65
C ILE A 593 19.12 2.88 -10.55
N ALA A 594 20.32 2.43 -10.93
CA ALA A 594 21.53 3.24 -10.85
C ALA A 594 21.46 4.51 -11.71
N GLN A 595 20.82 4.44 -12.89
CA GLN A 595 20.65 5.58 -13.78
C GLN A 595 19.56 6.54 -13.30
N ALA A 596 18.44 6.01 -12.78
CA ALA A 596 17.28 6.79 -12.35
C ALA A 596 17.62 7.71 -11.17
N LYS A 597 18.35 7.22 -10.18
CA LYS A 597 18.64 7.94 -8.93
C LYS A 597 19.85 8.87 -8.96
N LYS A 598 20.51 9.03 -10.11
CA LYS A 598 21.66 9.96 -10.21
C LYS A 598 21.27 11.38 -9.84
N PRO A 599 22.08 12.09 -9.03
CA PRO A 599 21.83 13.49 -8.75
C PRO A 599 21.97 14.34 -10.02
N PHE A 600 21.21 15.45 -10.07
CA PHE A 600 21.23 16.40 -11.19
C PHE A 600 21.49 17.82 -10.68
N GLY A 601 22.74 18.23 -10.68
CA GLY A 601 23.18 19.53 -10.13
C GLY A 601 22.89 19.64 -8.62
N ASN A 602 21.99 20.54 -8.24
CA ASN A 602 21.59 20.74 -6.85
C ASN A 602 20.33 19.94 -6.47
N ILE A 603 20.00 18.90 -7.24
CA ILE A 603 18.81 18.07 -7.06
C ILE A 603 19.23 16.62 -6.84
N SER A 604 18.76 16.01 -5.74
CA SER A 604 18.87 14.59 -5.46
C SER A 604 17.49 13.94 -5.54
N ILE A 605 17.45 12.64 -5.83
CA ILE A 605 16.22 11.85 -5.95
C ILE A 605 16.19 10.84 -4.81
N ALA A 606 15.13 10.84 -4.03
CA ALA A 606 14.88 9.91 -2.94
C ALA A 606 13.66 9.01 -3.26
N ASN A 607 13.00 8.49 -2.24
CA ASN A 607 11.83 7.63 -2.29
C ASN A 607 12.18 6.14 -2.54
N SER A 608 11.30 5.26 -2.11
CA SER A 608 11.37 3.81 -2.33
C SER A 608 11.47 3.44 -3.83
N ASP A 609 10.95 4.30 -4.72
CA ASP A 609 11.09 4.14 -6.17
C ASP A 609 12.57 4.13 -6.62
N ALA A 610 13.44 4.84 -5.92
CA ALA A 610 14.86 4.89 -6.23
C ALA A 610 15.63 3.60 -5.90
N ALA A 611 15.00 2.69 -5.13
CA ALA A 611 15.52 1.37 -4.79
C ALA A 611 14.73 0.22 -5.46
N HIS A 612 13.65 0.49 -6.20
CA HIS A 612 12.70 -0.52 -6.66
C HIS A 612 12.20 -1.46 -5.53
N SER A 613 12.06 -0.92 -4.31
CA SER A 613 11.68 -1.67 -3.12
C SER A 613 10.53 -0.97 -2.38
N ALA A 614 9.38 -1.62 -2.27
CA ALA A 614 8.11 -1.01 -1.84
C ALA A 614 7.96 -0.89 -0.31
N TYR A 615 9.07 -0.76 0.43
CA TYR A 615 9.07 -0.77 1.89
C TYR A 615 9.43 0.58 2.52
N MET A 616 9.03 0.75 3.79
CA MET A 616 9.34 1.92 4.60
C MET A 616 10.85 2.13 4.78
N HIS A 617 11.58 1.06 5.13
CA HIS A 617 13.03 1.13 5.34
C HIS A 617 13.76 1.59 4.08
N SER A 618 13.40 1.07 2.91
CA SER A 618 13.97 1.50 1.63
C SER A 618 13.72 2.99 1.35
N ALA A 619 12.53 3.50 1.69
CA ALA A 619 12.21 4.92 1.56
C ALA A 619 13.07 5.80 2.48
N ILE A 620 13.42 5.30 3.68
CA ILE A 620 14.30 5.98 4.65
C ILE A 620 15.76 5.93 4.19
N ASP A 621 16.24 4.77 3.73
CA ASP A 621 17.60 4.58 3.23
C ASP A 621 17.89 5.49 2.02
N GLU A 622 16.96 5.53 1.07
CA GLU A 622 17.09 6.40 -0.10
C GLU A 622 17.02 7.90 0.27
N ALA A 623 16.29 8.25 1.33
CA ALA A 623 16.30 9.60 1.87
C ALA A 623 17.65 9.95 2.49
N TYR A 624 18.24 9.04 3.26
CA TYR A 624 19.57 9.20 3.83
C TYR A 624 20.61 9.38 2.72
N ARG A 625 20.63 8.47 1.73
CA ARG A 625 21.53 8.57 0.57
C ARG A 625 21.39 9.91 -0.13
N ALA A 626 20.17 10.35 -0.44
CA ALA A 626 19.91 11.61 -1.14
C ALA A 626 20.44 12.84 -0.35
N VAL A 627 20.36 12.81 0.98
CA VAL A 627 20.92 13.85 1.85
C VAL A 627 22.47 13.81 1.84
N GLN A 628 23.08 12.62 1.72
CA GLN A 628 24.54 12.52 1.63
C GLN A 628 25.10 13.07 0.31
N GLU A 629 24.32 13.09 -0.76
CA GLU A 629 24.69 13.64 -2.07
C GLU A 629 24.66 15.17 -2.15
N LEU A 630 24.03 15.88 -1.16
CA LEU A 630 23.92 17.34 -1.14
C LEU A 630 25.12 18.03 -0.51
#